data_0852f79ee183b3c4bed54ec0aee2f18e
#
_entry.id   0852f79ee183b3c4bed54ec0aee2f18e
#
_cell.length_a   1.000
_cell.length_b   1.000
_cell.length_c   1.000
_cell.angle_alpha   90.00
_cell.angle_beta   90.00
_cell.angle_gamma   90.00
#
_symmetry.space_group_name_H-M   'P 1'
#
loop_
_entity.id
_entity.type
_entity.pdbx_description
1 polymer ?
#
loop_
_entity_poly.entity_id
_entity_poly.type
_entity_poly.pdbx_seq_one_letter_code
_entity_poly.pdbx_strand_id
1 'polypeptide(L)'
;MLRSSPRLLALSRPRLPSRLQLPIQTAAMSDLTNIFTPNACPPVGPYSQAVKANGQIFLSGQIPADKNGNLVEGDIKTKTQACCDNIKAILEAAGSSVSKIIRVNVFLDDMANFAEMNAQYEKFFTHKPARSCIAAKQLPKGVPVEIECTALA
;
A
#
# COMPACT_ATOMS: atom_id res chain seq x y z
N MET A 1 56.11 41.67 -59.55
CA MET A 1 54.81 40.96 -59.51
C MET A 1 54.75 40.10 -58.27
N LEU A 2 54.13 40.59 -57.20
CA LEU A 2 54.00 39.90 -55.93
C LEU A 2 52.60 39.26 -55.87
N ARG A 3 52.55 37.93 -55.81
CA ARG A 3 51.30 37.20 -55.60
C ARG A 3 51.04 37.00 -54.07
N SER A 4 50.03 37.61 -53.54
CA SER A 4 49.56 37.43 -52.19
C SER A 4 48.60 36.23 -52.13
N SER A 5 48.96 35.24 -51.30
CA SER A 5 48.08 34.10 -50.99
C SER A 5 47.07 34.45 -49.87
N PRO A 6 45.82 34.06 -49.98
CA PRO A 6 44.86 34.28 -48.87
C PRO A 6 45.06 33.25 -47.73
N ARG A 7 45.15 33.75 -46.50
CA ARG A 7 45.13 32.94 -45.28
C ARG A 7 43.73 32.41 -45.03
N LEU A 8 43.56 31.09 -45.00
CA LEU A 8 42.37 30.46 -44.55
C LEU A 8 42.21 30.63 -42.98
N LEU A 9 41.18 31.33 -42.54
CA LEU A 9 40.80 31.35 -41.13
C LEU A 9 40.16 30.01 -40.80
N ALA A 10 40.81 29.25 -39.90
CA ALA A 10 40.24 28.04 -39.32
C ALA A 10 39.16 28.41 -38.28
N LEU A 11 37.91 28.20 -38.63
CA LEU A 11 36.78 28.32 -37.69
C LEU A 11 36.86 27.18 -36.68
N SER A 12 37.16 27.50 -35.41
CA SER A 12 37.12 26.57 -34.29
C SER A 12 35.65 26.17 -33.99
N ARG A 13 35.35 24.92 -34.16
CA ARG A 13 34.04 24.37 -33.79
C ARG A 13 33.88 24.38 -32.26
N PRO A 14 32.72 24.86 -31.70
CA PRO A 14 32.47 24.78 -30.29
C PRO A 14 32.37 23.31 -29.85
N ARG A 15 33.10 22.93 -28.80
CA ARG A 15 32.98 21.63 -28.15
C ARG A 15 31.63 21.59 -27.46
N LEU A 16 30.74 20.64 -27.85
CA LEU A 16 29.53 20.30 -27.12
C LEU A 16 29.92 19.81 -25.71
N PRO A 17 29.21 20.28 -24.66
CA PRO A 17 29.45 19.80 -23.32
C PRO A 17 29.18 18.28 -23.25
N SER A 18 30.09 17.55 -22.63
CA SER A 18 29.95 16.13 -22.37
C SER A 18 28.61 15.88 -21.63
N ARG A 19 27.78 15.01 -22.18
CA ARG A 19 26.54 14.56 -21.50
C ARG A 19 26.89 14.15 -20.09
N LEU A 20 26.28 14.82 -19.11
CA LEU A 20 26.20 14.29 -17.74
C LEU A 20 25.51 12.93 -17.81
N GLN A 21 26.30 11.87 -17.70
CA GLN A 21 25.77 10.55 -17.43
C GLN A 21 25.29 10.54 -15.98
N LEU A 22 24.00 10.77 -15.79
CA LEU A 22 23.36 10.45 -14.51
C LEU A 22 23.55 8.94 -14.26
N PRO A 23 23.99 8.53 -13.07
CA PRO A 23 24.09 7.11 -12.76
C PRO A 23 22.69 6.50 -12.92
N ILE A 24 22.56 5.50 -13.79
CA ILE A 24 21.41 4.64 -13.84
C ILE A 24 21.44 3.92 -12.49
N GLN A 25 20.63 4.38 -11.53
CA GLN A 25 20.33 3.59 -10.36
C GLN A 25 19.60 2.33 -10.86
N THR A 26 20.36 1.24 -10.98
CA THR A 26 19.75 -0.08 -11.07
C THR A 26 18.94 -0.25 -9.79
N ALA A 27 17.61 -0.12 -9.88
CA ALA A 27 16.74 -0.48 -8.80
C ALA A 27 17.07 -1.94 -8.43
N ALA A 28 17.65 -2.13 -7.25
CA ALA A 28 17.80 -3.48 -6.72
C ALA A 28 16.41 -4.11 -6.80
N MET A 29 16.31 -5.31 -7.37
CA MET A 29 15.08 -6.09 -7.31
C MET A 29 14.70 -6.15 -5.83
N SER A 30 13.58 -5.51 -5.46
CA SER A 30 13.14 -5.49 -4.09
C SER A 30 12.78 -6.92 -3.70
N ASP A 31 13.45 -7.43 -2.71
CA ASP A 31 13.14 -8.75 -2.17
C ASP A 31 11.69 -8.76 -1.71
N LEU A 32 10.91 -9.63 -2.32
CA LEU A 32 9.54 -9.89 -1.90
C LEU A 32 9.58 -10.62 -0.56
N THR A 33 8.95 -10.06 0.46
CA THR A 33 8.92 -10.63 1.82
C THR A 33 7.48 -10.83 2.26
N ASN A 34 7.13 -12.08 2.58
CA ASN A 34 5.85 -12.40 3.19
C ASN A 34 5.86 -12.04 4.67
N ILE A 35 4.83 -11.35 5.13
CA ILE A 35 4.64 -10.93 6.52
C ILE A 35 3.65 -11.86 7.20
N PHE A 36 3.99 -12.27 8.41
CA PHE A 36 3.12 -13.04 9.28
C PHE A 36 3.24 -12.55 10.72
N THR A 37 2.12 -12.49 11.44
CA THR A 37 2.07 -12.24 12.88
C THR A 37 1.02 -13.12 13.54
N PRO A 38 1.30 -13.71 14.70
CA PRO A 38 0.30 -14.44 15.48
C PRO A 38 -0.68 -13.51 16.21
N ASN A 39 -0.50 -12.19 16.12
CA ASN A 39 -1.32 -11.18 16.79
C ASN A 39 -2.50 -10.69 15.94
N ALA A 40 -2.64 -11.17 14.70
CA ALA A 40 -3.77 -10.89 13.82
C ALA A 40 -4.47 -12.19 13.41
N CYS A 41 -5.67 -12.06 12.81
CA CYS A 41 -6.39 -13.20 12.26
C CYS A 41 -5.48 -14.00 11.32
N PRO A 42 -5.37 -15.34 11.49
CA PRO A 42 -4.61 -16.18 10.58
C PRO A 42 -5.25 -16.19 9.17
N PRO A 43 -4.44 -16.40 8.12
CA PRO A 43 -4.99 -16.56 6.78
C PRO A 43 -6.00 -17.72 6.71
N VAL A 44 -7.15 -17.49 6.11
CA VAL A 44 -8.20 -18.51 5.92
C VAL A 44 -8.06 -19.24 4.58
N GLY A 45 -6.97 -19.01 3.84
CA GLY A 45 -6.71 -19.60 2.52
C GLY A 45 -5.22 -19.51 2.15
N PRO A 46 -4.88 -19.84 0.90
CA PRO A 46 -3.49 -19.90 0.42
C PRO A 46 -2.93 -18.49 0.09
N TYR A 47 -2.84 -17.60 1.09
CA TYR A 47 -2.32 -16.24 0.96
C TYR A 47 -1.55 -15.83 2.22
N SER A 48 -0.71 -14.80 2.10
CA SER A 48 0.00 -14.18 3.24
C SER A 48 -0.86 -13.06 3.84
N GLN A 49 -0.70 -12.78 5.13
CA GLN A 49 -1.36 -11.63 5.77
C GLN A 49 -0.97 -10.32 5.11
N ALA A 50 0.29 -10.20 4.70
CA ALA A 50 0.77 -9.10 3.86
C ALA A 50 2.03 -9.51 3.09
N VAL A 51 2.33 -8.74 2.04
CA VAL A 51 3.55 -8.85 1.25
C VAL A 51 4.25 -7.50 1.24
N LYS A 52 5.55 -7.48 1.56
CA LYS A 52 6.40 -6.29 1.45
C LYS A 52 7.22 -6.37 0.18
N ALA A 53 7.12 -5.35 -0.68
CA ALA A 53 7.86 -5.24 -1.93
C ALA A 53 8.00 -3.77 -2.36
N ASN A 54 9.11 -3.40 -2.97
CA ASN A 54 9.34 -2.05 -3.54
C ASN A 54 9.06 -0.89 -2.56
N GLY A 55 9.40 -1.04 -1.28
CA GLY A 55 9.16 -0.01 -0.26
C GLY A 55 7.68 0.14 0.13
N GLN A 56 6.82 -0.78 -0.27
CA GLN A 56 5.41 -0.82 0.07
C GLN A 56 5.05 -2.14 0.75
N ILE A 57 3.94 -2.11 1.49
CA ILE A 57 3.35 -3.26 2.15
C ILE A 57 1.91 -3.38 1.65
N PHE A 58 1.59 -4.52 1.07
CA PHE A 58 0.27 -4.88 0.55
C PHE A 58 -0.39 -5.83 1.55
N LEU A 59 -1.41 -5.37 2.25
CA LEU A 59 -2.16 -6.19 3.19
C LEU A 59 -3.32 -6.87 2.48
N SER A 60 -3.48 -8.15 2.75
CA SER A 60 -4.67 -8.90 2.34
C SER A 60 -5.91 -8.43 3.10
N GLY A 61 -7.10 -8.71 2.57
CA GLY A 61 -8.36 -8.39 3.21
C GLY A 61 -8.44 -8.95 4.63
N GLN A 62 -8.74 -8.07 5.57
CA GLN A 62 -8.93 -8.40 6.97
C GLN A 62 -10.43 -8.44 7.28
N ILE A 63 -10.89 -9.60 7.72
CA ILE A 63 -12.25 -9.81 8.21
C ILE A 63 -12.32 -9.59 9.74
N PRO A 64 -13.51 -9.36 10.31
CA PRO A 64 -13.69 -9.18 11.76
C PRO A 64 -13.54 -10.52 12.49
N ALA A 65 -12.31 -10.96 12.65
CA ALA A 65 -11.96 -12.18 13.39
C ALA A 65 -10.79 -11.91 14.33
N ASP A 66 -10.75 -12.66 15.42
CA ASP A 66 -9.66 -12.60 16.40
C ASP A 66 -8.41 -13.35 15.90
N LYS A 67 -7.33 -13.28 16.69
CA LYS A 67 -6.05 -13.95 16.40
C LYS A 67 -6.13 -15.49 16.36
N ASN A 68 -7.24 -16.10 16.81
CA ASN A 68 -7.50 -17.53 16.76
C ASN A 68 -8.38 -17.90 15.54
N GLY A 69 -8.82 -16.92 14.76
CA GLY A 69 -9.68 -17.09 13.60
C GLY A 69 -11.19 -17.19 13.92
N ASN A 70 -11.59 -16.92 15.16
CA ASN A 70 -12.99 -16.84 15.55
C ASN A 70 -13.58 -15.50 15.10
N LEU A 71 -14.79 -15.54 14.54
CA LEU A 71 -15.48 -14.31 14.15
C LEU A 71 -15.88 -13.50 15.39
N VAL A 72 -15.68 -12.18 15.30
CA VAL A 72 -16.05 -11.24 16.35
C VAL A 72 -17.55 -10.95 16.24
N GLU A 73 -18.27 -11.16 17.32
CA GLU A 73 -19.69 -10.83 17.43
C GLU A 73 -19.88 -9.35 17.76
N GLY A 74 -21.07 -8.81 17.47
CA GLY A 74 -21.43 -7.43 17.74
C GLY A 74 -21.90 -6.68 16.51
N ASP A 75 -22.02 -5.37 16.65
CA ASP A 75 -22.45 -4.45 15.61
C ASP A 75 -21.35 -4.20 14.56
N ILE A 76 -21.69 -3.47 13.51
CA ILE A 76 -20.76 -3.15 12.42
C ILE A 76 -19.57 -2.32 12.91
N LYS A 77 -19.71 -1.50 13.96
CA LYS A 77 -18.61 -0.70 14.54
C LYS A 77 -17.59 -1.62 15.22
N THR A 78 -18.06 -2.57 16.03
CA THR A 78 -17.22 -3.58 16.69
C THR A 78 -16.49 -4.43 15.66
N LYS A 79 -17.17 -4.85 14.61
CA LYS A 79 -16.58 -5.64 13.52
C LYS A 79 -15.57 -4.84 12.70
N THR A 80 -15.85 -3.58 12.42
CA THR A 80 -14.88 -2.67 11.76
C THR A 80 -13.64 -2.46 12.61
N GLN A 81 -13.78 -2.29 13.93
CA GLN A 81 -12.65 -2.19 14.84
C GLN A 81 -11.77 -3.44 14.81
N ALA A 82 -12.35 -4.63 14.79
CA ALA A 82 -11.58 -5.87 14.71
C ALA A 82 -10.75 -5.97 13.42
N CYS A 83 -11.30 -5.54 12.27
CA CYS A 83 -10.52 -5.43 11.04
C CYS A 83 -9.35 -4.44 11.19
N CYS A 84 -9.59 -3.28 11.80
CA CYS A 84 -8.57 -2.26 12.06
C CYS A 84 -7.46 -2.77 12.99
N ASP A 85 -7.79 -3.52 14.02
CA ASP A 85 -6.83 -4.10 14.96
C ASP A 85 -5.92 -5.13 14.27
N ASN A 86 -6.48 -5.97 13.39
CA ASN A 86 -5.71 -6.88 12.56
C ASN A 86 -4.74 -6.13 11.63
N ILE A 87 -5.21 -5.08 10.93
CA ILE A 87 -4.39 -4.23 10.07
C ILE A 87 -3.23 -3.64 10.87
N LYS A 88 -3.49 -3.10 12.05
CA LYS A 88 -2.47 -2.53 12.92
C LYS A 88 -1.41 -3.56 13.29
N ALA A 89 -1.81 -4.73 13.76
CA ALA A 89 -0.90 -5.80 14.18
C ALA A 89 -0.01 -6.29 13.02
N ILE A 90 -0.55 -6.39 11.80
CA ILE A 90 0.21 -6.80 10.61
C ILE A 90 1.21 -5.72 10.21
N LEU A 91 0.81 -4.43 10.21
CA LEU A 91 1.72 -3.32 9.90
C LEU A 91 2.88 -3.21 10.90
N GLU A 92 2.60 -3.36 12.19
CA GLU A 92 3.64 -3.37 13.24
C GLU A 92 4.65 -4.51 13.01
N ALA A 93 4.16 -5.71 12.68
CA ALA A 93 5.03 -6.85 12.34
C ALA A 93 5.88 -6.61 11.07
N ALA A 94 5.37 -5.81 10.13
CA ALA A 94 6.08 -5.42 8.92
C ALA A 94 7.07 -4.26 9.12
N GLY A 95 7.17 -3.68 10.34
CA GLY A 95 8.02 -2.53 10.66
C GLY A 95 7.43 -1.19 10.18
N SER A 96 6.10 -1.11 10.03
CA SER A 96 5.37 0.06 9.58
C SER A 96 4.33 0.52 10.60
N SER A 97 3.41 1.39 10.21
CA SER A 97 2.37 1.93 11.10
C SER A 97 1.12 2.33 10.34
N VAL A 98 0.02 2.51 11.06
CA VAL A 98 -1.27 2.96 10.50
C VAL A 98 -1.14 4.30 9.77
N SER A 99 -0.33 5.23 10.29
CA SER A 99 -0.13 6.56 9.67
C SER A 99 0.58 6.52 8.31
N LYS A 100 1.20 5.40 7.96
CA LYS A 100 1.86 5.16 6.67
C LYS A 100 0.93 4.52 5.63
N ILE A 101 -0.32 4.23 5.95
CA ILE A 101 -1.29 3.70 5.00
C ILE A 101 -1.62 4.77 3.96
N ILE A 102 -1.46 4.43 2.68
CA ILE A 102 -1.71 5.34 1.55
C ILE A 102 -3.04 5.07 0.85
N ARG A 103 -3.52 3.83 0.90
CA ARG A 103 -4.77 3.42 0.27
C ARG A 103 -5.48 2.37 1.10
N VAL A 104 -6.81 2.45 1.14
CA VAL A 104 -7.71 1.49 1.79
C VAL A 104 -8.84 1.14 0.82
N ASN A 105 -9.20 -0.14 0.75
CA ASN A 105 -10.45 -0.59 0.15
C ASN A 105 -11.32 -1.22 1.25
N VAL A 106 -12.57 -0.81 1.29
CA VAL A 106 -13.58 -1.33 2.22
C VAL A 106 -14.64 -2.05 1.41
N PHE A 107 -14.94 -3.27 1.79
CA PHE A 107 -15.99 -4.10 1.23
C PHE A 107 -17.06 -4.32 2.29
N LEU A 108 -18.31 -4.00 1.96
CA LEU A 108 -19.47 -4.22 2.81
C LEU A 108 -20.37 -5.27 2.16
N ASP A 109 -21.12 -6.00 2.95
CA ASP A 109 -22.19 -6.86 2.45
C ASP A 109 -23.43 -6.03 2.04
N ASP A 110 -23.66 -4.89 2.73
CA ASP A 110 -24.73 -3.94 2.45
C ASP A 110 -24.26 -2.51 2.71
N MET A 111 -24.54 -1.58 1.79
CA MET A 111 -24.28 -0.16 1.96
C MET A 111 -25.11 0.50 3.05
N ALA A 112 -26.15 -0.13 3.57
CA ALA A 112 -26.86 0.32 4.77
C ALA A 112 -25.92 0.44 5.98
N ASN A 113 -24.85 -0.37 6.03
CA ASN A 113 -23.82 -0.34 7.06
C ASN A 113 -22.80 0.80 6.92
N PHE A 114 -22.84 1.57 5.81
CA PHE A 114 -21.81 2.54 5.45
C PHE A 114 -21.61 3.63 6.50
N ALA A 115 -22.68 4.23 7.02
CA ALA A 115 -22.59 5.34 7.96
C ALA A 115 -21.95 4.90 9.31
N GLU A 116 -22.38 3.76 9.83
CA GLU A 116 -21.85 3.25 11.11
C GLU A 116 -20.41 2.71 10.98
N MET A 117 -20.11 2.03 9.87
CA MET A 117 -18.74 1.64 9.54
C MET A 117 -17.84 2.88 9.46
N ASN A 118 -18.26 3.95 8.77
CA ASN A 118 -17.47 5.19 8.67
C ASN A 118 -17.22 5.85 10.03
N ALA A 119 -18.19 5.86 10.94
CA ALA A 119 -18.04 6.43 12.28
C ALA A 119 -16.92 5.72 13.08
N GLN A 120 -16.64 4.46 12.79
CA GLN A 120 -15.52 3.73 13.38
C GLN A 120 -14.22 3.89 12.58
N TYR A 121 -14.32 3.87 11.24
CA TYR A 121 -13.21 4.05 10.31
C TYR A 121 -12.44 5.35 10.56
N GLU A 122 -13.14 6.49 10.72
CA GLU A 122 -12.52 7.80 10.90
C GLU A 122 -11.69 7.94 12.18
N LYS A 123 -12.04 7.18 13.23
CA LYS A 123 -11.28 7.16 14.48
C LYS A 123 -9.93 6.47 14.32
N PHE A 124 -9.85 5.50 13.40
CA PHE A 124 -8.64 4.73 13.16
C PHE A 124 -7.77 5.35 12.06
N PHE A 125 -8.36 5.76 10.94
CA PHE A 125 -7.65 6.34 9.80
C PHE A 125 -7.66 7.87 9.84
N THR A 126 -7.14 8.47 10.92
CA THR A 126 -7.16 9.92 11.17
C THR A 126 -6.41 10.76 10.12
N HIS A 127 -5.42 10.16 9.44
CA HIS A 127 -4.64 10.78 8.36
C HIS A 127 -5.34 10.76 7.00
N LYS A 128 -6.57 10.19 6.90
CA LYS A 128 -7.45 10.20 5.72
C LYS A 128 -6.77 9.67 4.44
N PRO A 129 -6.36 8.41 4.38
CA PRO A 129 -5.77 7.82 3.18
C PRO A 129 -6.78 7.80 2.02
N ALA A 130 -6.28 7.64 0.78
CA ALA A 130 -7.15 7.40 -0.37
C ALA A 130 -8.01 6.15 -0.12
N ARG A 131 -9.32 6.20 -0.45
CA ARG A 131 -10.23 5.09 -0.14
C ARG A 131 -11.24 4.83 -1.24
N SER A 132 -11.55 3.55 -1.46
CA SER A 132 -12.80 3.09 -2.11
C SER A 132 -13.64 2.30 -1.11
N CYS A 133 -14.97 2.37 -1.25
CA CYS A 133 -15.91 1.55 -0.49
C CYS A 133 -17.00 1.08 -1.42
N ILE A 134 -17.27 -0.22 -1.44
CA ILE A 134 -18.32 -0.84 -2.28
C ILE A 134 -19.08 -1.90 -1.49
N ALA A 135 -20.30 -2.22 -1.92
CA ALA A 135 -20.98 -3.43 -1.51
C ALA A 135 -20.55 -4.61 -2.40
N ALA A 136 -20.12 -5.69 -1.78
CA ALA A 136 -19.82 -6.97 -2.43
C ALA A 136 -21.05 -7.88 -2.33
N LYS A 137 -21.25 -8.72 -3.33
CA LYS A 137 -22.35 -9.70 -3.30
C LYS A 137 -22.25 -10.64 -2.10
N GLN A 138 -21.03 -10.99 -1.69
CA GLN A 138 -20.73 -11.86 -0.57
C GLN A 138 -19.30 -11.65 -0.12
N LEU A 139 -19.04 -11.75 1.18
CA LEU A 139 -17.71 -11.69 1.79
C LEU A 139 -17.34 -13.04 2.40
N PRO A 140 -16.04 -13.31 2.60
CA PRO A 140 -15.56 -14.55 3.20
C PRO A 140 -16.27 -14.81 4.55
N LYS A 141 -16.62 -16.07 4.81
CA LYS A 141 -17.34 -16.49 6.03
C LYS A 141 -18.66 -15.74 6.31
N GLY A 142 -19.24 -15.03 5.32
CA GLY A 142 -20.47 -14.27 5.49
C GLY A 142 -20.36 -13.07 6.41
N VAL A 143 -19.17 -12.48 6.58
CA VAL A 143 -18.99 -11.29 7.41
C VAL A 143 -19.56 -10.04 6.74
N PRO A 144 -19.97 -9.00 7.51
CA PRO A 144 -20.55 -7.79 6.94
C PRO A 144 -19.52 -6.77 6.44
N VAL A 145 -18.24 -6.93 6.79
CA VAL A 145 -17.17 -6.00 6.42
C VAL A 145 -15.84 -6.73 6.23
N GLU A 146 -15.08 -6.27 5.24
CA GLU A 146 -13.69 -6.63 5.00
C GLU A 146 -12.91 -5.38 4.63
N ILE A 147 -11.66 -5.27 5.08
CA ILE A 147 -10.81 -4.11 4.80
C ILE A 147 -9.42 -4.57 4.37
N GLU A 148 -8.96 -4.09 3.22
CA GLU A 148 -7.57 -4.23 2.77
C GLU A 148 -6.88 -2.87 2.66
N CYS A 149 -5.56 -2.84 2.69
CA CYS A 149 -4.84 -1.58 2.53
C CYS A 149 -3.43 -1.77 1.95
N THR A 150 -2.89 -0.65 1.45
CA THR A 150 -1.49 -0.51 1.06
C THR A 150 -0.85 0.55 1.93
N ALA A 151 0.34 0.26 2.47
CA ALA A 151 1.12 1.18 3.29
C ALA A 151 2.55 1.34 2.76
N LEU A 152 3.25 2.38 3.18
CA LEU A 152 4.69 2.51 3.01
C LEU A 152 5.41 1.63 4.05
N ALA A 153 6.56 1.11 3.67
CA ALA A 153 7.41 0.28 4.54
C ALA A 153 8.13 1.10 5.62
#